data_d7eb7dda1fd64a3f64b292a902a45e00
#
_entry.id   d7eb7dda1fd64a3f64b292a902a45e00
#
_cell.length_a   1.000
_cell.length_b   1.000
_cell.length_c   1.000
_cell.angle_alpha   90.00
_cell.angle_beta   90.00
_cell.angle_gamma   90.00
#
_symmetry.space_group_name_H-M   'P 1'
#
loop_
_entity.id
_entity.type
_entity.pdbx_description
1 polymer ?
#
loop_
_entity_poly.entity_id
_entity_poly.type
_entity_poly.pdbx_seq_one_letter_code
_entity_poly.pdbx_strand_id
1 'polypeptide(L)'
;RAHDEARFATVARDAIGLFAALPVVDSEPAALAAAVVASRTATGALDLDAFFATGFRAIHPLWPLEMLNNVALGQTAADLDVRGDNSVVSSEADAGVRVVADAVGALRRGELAAALAVGVADHVCLGALARARLRAVPGETLGEGAGALALELEASARARGVLPHAFVTGAGFAFERSPVGPGPSSDAIGRAVLAALNEAGRTTTDVALLLVEGTGVEEATARRELFGARGASVAVV
;
A
#
# COMPACT_ATOMS: atom_id res chain seq x y z
N ARG A 1 10.66 14.03 5.66
CA ARG A 1 11.64 13.46 6.62
C ARG A 1 12.51 12.40 5.93
N ALA A 2 11.98 11.29 5.40
CA ALA A 2 12.80 10.26 4.73
C ALA A 2 13.67 10.83 3.59
N HIS A 3 13.14 11.74 2.78
CA HIS A 3 13.86 12.45 1.72
C HIS A 3 15.02 13.29 2.29
N ASP A 4 14.81 14.00 3.38
CA ASP A 4 15.84 14.86 4.02
C ASP A 4 16.90 14.02 4.72
N GLU A 5 16.49 12.96 5.44
CA GLU A 5 17.40 12.02 6.09
C GLU A 5 18.28 11.28 5.06
N ALA A 6 17.75 10.91 3.91
CA ALA A 6 18.48 10.29 2.81
C ALA A 6 19.42 11.24 2.08
N ARG A 7 19.35 12.55 2.35
CA ARG A 7 20.18 13.58 1.70
C ARG A 7 20.08 13.56 0.17
N PHE A 8 18.87 13.40 -0.37
CA PHE A 8 18.65 13.38 -1.82
C PHE A 8 18.82 14.75 -2.49
N ALA A 9 19.18 15.80 -1.75
CA ALA A 9 19.41 17.12 -2.29
C ALA A 9 20.45 17.18 -3.43
N THR A 10 21.37 16.23 -3.48
CA THR A 10 22.41 16.11 -4.52
C THR A 10 22.02 15.18 -5.68
N VAL A 11 20.86 14.52 -5.61
CA VAL A 11 20.33 13.67 -6.67
C VAL A 11 19.47 14.53 -7.61
N ALA A 12 19.61 14.34 -8.92
CA ALA A 12 18.81 15.06 -9.91
C ALA A 12 17.31 14.75 -9.68
N ARG A 13 16.46 15.75 -9.73
CA ARG A 13 15.04 15.65 -9.37
C ARG A 13 14.23 14.73 -10.29
N ASP A 14 14.60 14.68 -11.56
CA ASP A 14 14.06 13.80 -12.59
C ASP A 14 14.51 12.34 -12.46
N ALA A 15 15.54 12.08 -11.67
CA ALA A 15 16.03 10.74 -11.33
C ALA A 15 15.55 10.22 -9.97
N ILE A 16 14.66 10.94 -9.28
CA ILE A 16 14.04 10.50 -8.02
C ILE A 16 12.60 10.07 -8.30
N GLY A 17 12.29 8.81 -8.04
CA GLY A 17 10.93 8.26 -8.19
C GLY A 17 10.10 8.34 -6.92
N LEU A 18 8.76 8.32 -7.07
CA LEU A 18 7.80 8.28 -5.96
C LEU A 18 6.79 7.16 -6.16
N PHE A 19 6.81 6.16 -5.30
CA PHE A 19 5.94 4.99 -5.33
C PHE A 19 5.08 4.99 -4.06
N ALA A 20 3.76 5.10 -4.22
CA ALA A 20 2.85 5.25 -3.09
C ALA A 20 1.83 4.11 -2.99
N ALA A 21 1.77 3.49 -1.83
CA ALA A 21 0.68 2.62 -1.43
C ALA A 21 -0.36 3.46 -0.70
N LEU A 22 -1.49 3.68 -1.35
CA LEU A 22 -2.58 4.51 -0.82
C LEU A 22 -3.85 3.66 -0.68
N PRO A 23 -4.68 3.91 0.35
CA PRO A 23 -5.97 3.25 0.44
C PRO A 23 -6.85 3.65 -0.75
N VAL A 24 -7.89 2.86 -1.00
CA VAL A 24 -8.95 3.29 -1.92
C VAL A 24 -9.59 4.54 -1.33
N VAL A 25 -9.57 5.63 -2.08
CA VAL A 25 -10.21 6.88 -1.65
C VAL A 25 -11.71 6.76 -1.82
N ASP A 26 -12.43 6.81 -0.71
CA ASP A 26 -13.88 6.89 -0.73
C ASP A 26 -14.33 8.35 -0.79
N SER A 27 -15.45 8.56 -1.47
CA SER A 27 -16.12 9.85 -1.40
C SER A 27 -16.68 10.09 0.00
N GLU A 28 -16.51 11.30 0.50
CA GLU A 28 -17.20 11.74 1.72
C GLU A 28 -18.71 11.70 1.48
N PRO A 29 -19.49 11.01 2.35
CA PRO A 29 -20.95 10.94 2.20
C PRO A 29 -21.63 12.31 2.11
N ALA A 30 -21.05 13.33 2.73
CA ALA A 30 -21.53 14.71 2.68
C ALA A 30 -21.55 15.29 1.26
N ALA A 31 -20.57 14.89 0.41
CA ALA A 31 -20.48 15.36 -0.98
C ALA A 31 -21.67 14.90 -1.85
N LEU A 32 -22.26 13.76 -1.52
CA LEU A 32 -23.41 13.19 -2.21
C LEU A 32 -24.75 13.47 -1.52
N ALA A 33 -24.74 13.95 -0.28
CA ALA A 33 -25.94 14.06 0.55
C ALA A 33 -27.05 14.88 -0.13
N ALA A 34 -26.73 16.04 -0.70
CA ALA A 34 -27.70 16.90 -1.37
C ALA A 34 -28.34 16.20 -2.59
N ALA A 35 -27.56 15.50 -3.38
CA ALA A 35 -28.04 14.73 -4.55
C ALA A 35 -28.93 13.58 -4.13
N VAL A 36 -28.54 12.83 -3.10
CA VAL A 36 -29.33 11.72 -2.55
C VAL A 36 -30.65 12.21 -1.95
N VAL A 37 -30.62 13.30 -1.16
CA VAL A 37 -31.85 13.87 -0.57
C VAL A 37 -32.82 14.35 -1.65
N ALA A 38 -32.32 15.02 -2.70
CA ALA A 38 -33.15 15.49 -3.81
C ALA A 38 -33.73 14.36 -4.66
N SER A 39 -33.22 13.14 -4.53
CA SER A 39 -33.59 11.99 -5.32
C SER A 39 -34.29 10.89 -4.51
N ARG A 40 -34.81 11.22 -3.31
CA ARG A 40 -35.54 10.26 -2.48
C ARG A 40 -37.02 10.21 -2.84
N THR A 41 -37.56 9.00 -2.89
CA THR A 41 -39.00 8.76 -2.96
C THR A 41 -39.69 9.15 -1.65
N ALA A 42 -41.02 9.22 -1.66
CA ALA A 42 -41.82 9.44 -0.45
C ALA A 42 -41.60 8.35 0.62
N THR A 43 -41.20 7.15 0.23
CA THR A 43 -40.86 6.04 1.14
C THR A 43 -39.42 6.08 1.64
N GLY A 44 -38.61 7.04 1.16
CA GLY A 44 -37.23 7.22 1.56
C GLY A 44 -36.21 6.41 0.76
N ALA A 45 -36.63 5.62 -0.22
CA ALA A 45 -35.74 4.92 -1.13
C ALA A 45 -35.08 5.90 -2.12
N LEU A 46 -33.93 5.53 -2.67
CA LEU A 46 -33.28 6.28 -3.73
C LEU A 46 -34.00 6.01 -5.07
N ASP A 47 -34.43 7.08 -5.73
CA ASP A 47 -34.93 7.06 -7.09
C ASP A 47 -33.76 7.37 -8.04
N LEU A 48 -33.28 6.36 -8.76
CA LEU A 48 -32.14 6.52 -9.66
C LEU A 48 -32.48 7.40 -10.89
N ASP A 49 -33.71 7.36 -11.38
CA ASP A 49 -34.12 8.20 -12.51
C ASP A 49 -34.12 9.68 -12.10
N ALA A 50 -34.67 10.01 -10.92
CA ALA A 50 -34.61 11.35 -10.35
C ALA A 50 -33.17 11.76 -10.04
N PHE A 51 -32.33 10.84 -9.54
CA PHE A 51 -30.93 11.10 -9.29
C PHE A 51 -30.19 11.53 -10.54
N PHE A 52 -30.28 10.78 -11.63
CA PHE A 52 -29.59 11.10 -12.88
C PHE A 52 -30.22 12.26 -13.65
N ALA A 53 -31.52 12.50 -13.51
CA ALA A 53 -32.19 13.63 -14.15
C ALA A 53 -31.86 14.98 -13.49
N THR A 54 -31.87 15.04 -12.16
CA THR A 54 -31.78 16.31 -11.40
C THR A 54 -30.80 16.26 -10.22
N GLY A 55 -30.78 15.17 -9.45
CA GLY A 55 -29.95 15.05 -8.24
C GLY A 55 -28.48 15.19 -8.52
N PHE A 56 -27.99 14.59 -9.61
CA PHE A 56 -26.59 14.66 -10.03
C PHE A 56 -26.07 16.11 -10.19
N ARG A 57 -26.95 17.07 -10.50
CA ARG A 57 -26.57 18.49 -10.64
C ARG A 57 -26.21 19.16 -9.31
N ALA A 58 -26.57 18.55 -8.19
CA ALA A 58 -26.21 19.03 -6.86
C ALA A 58 -24.80 18.57 -6.44
N ILE A 59 -24.16 17.69 -7.20
CA ILE A 59 -22.79 17.24 -6.95
C ILE A 59 -21.82 18.26 -7.55
N HIS A 60 -20.78 18.60 -6.80
CA HIS A 60 -19.73 19.50 -7.29
C HIS A 60 -19.08 18.91 -8.55
N PRO A 61 -18.90 19.68 -9.65
CA PRO A 61 -18.37 19.14 -10.92
C PRO A 61 -17.00 18.47 -10.82
N LEU A 62 -16.16 18.91 -9.86
CA LEU A 62 -14.82 18.35 -9.63
C LEU A 62 -14.81 17.21 -8.59
N TRP A 63 -15.97 16.82 -8.06
CA TRP A 63 -16.07 15.72 -7.10
C TRP A 63 -15.37 14.42 -7.55
N PRO A 64 -15.40 13.99 -8.84
CA PRO A 64 -14.67 12.78 -9.23
C PRO A 64 -13.15 12.87 -9.02
N LEU A 65 -12.58 14.07 -9.00
CA LEU A 65 -11.13 14.26 -8.76
C LEU A 65 -10.76 13.97 -7.30
N GLU A 66 -11.69 14.12 -6.37
CA GLU A 66 -11.48 13.79 -4.95
C GLU A 66 -11.26 12.29 -4.73
N MET A 67 -11.73 11.46 -5.66
CA MET A 67 -11.59 9.99 -5.59
C MET A 67 -10.37 9.47 -6.33
N LEU A 68 -9.55 10.34 -6.91
CA LEU A 68 -8.36 9.93 -7.65
C LEU A 68 -7.14 9.86 -6.73
N ASN A 69 -6.64 8.66 -6.49
CA ASN A 69 -5.45 8.42 -5.67
C ASN A 69 -4.20 9.14 -6.19
N ASN A 70 -4.09 9.33 -7.51
CA ASN A 70 -2.97 10.02 -8.13
C ASN A 70 -2.92 11.53 -7.82
N VAL A 71 -3.99 12.14 -7.35
CA VAL A 71 -3.97 13.55 -6.91
C VAL A 71 -3.09 13.70 -5.67
N ALA A 72 -3.24 12.84 -4.67
CA ALA A 72 -2.40 12.85 -3.48
C ALA A 72 -0.92 12.59 -3.82
N LEU A 73 -0.66 11.64 -4.73
CA LEU A 73 0.69 11.38 -5.23
C LEU A 73 1.27 12.61 -5.93
N GLY A 74 0.50 13.24 -6.84
CA GLY A 74 0.95 14.39 -7.60
C GLY A 74 1.26 15.60 -6.73
N GLN A 75 0.44 15.87 -5.70
CA GLN A 75 0.71 16.92 -4.71
C GLN A 75 1.99 16.64 -3.92
N THR A 76 2.15 15.39 -3.45
CA THR A 76 3.37 14.99 -2.72
C THR A 76 4.62 15.12 -3.60
N ALA A 77 4.53 14.71 -4.87
CA ALA A 77 5.64 14.86 -5.81
C ALA A 77 6.00 16.32 -6.06
N ALA A 78 4.99 17.19 -6.18
CA ALA A 78 5.19 18.63 -6.34
C ALA A 78 5.82 19.29 -5.11
N ASP A 79 5.35 18.95 -3.91
CA ASP A 79 5.87 19.48 -2.64
C ASP A 79 7.32 19.06 -2.38
N LEU A 80 7.68 17.84 -2.78
CA LEU A 80 9.04 17.32 -2.64
C LEU A 80 9.94 17.67 -3.85
N ASP A 81 9.40 18.28 -4.89
CA ASP A 81 10.06 18.53 -6.17
C ASP A 81 10.69 17.25 -6.76
N VAL A 82 9.97 16.13 -6.70
CA VAL A 82 10.36 14.84 -7.25
C VAL A 82 9.69 14.65 -8.61
N ARG A 83 10.49 14.37 -9.65
CA ARG A 83 10.05 14.43 -11.06
C ARG A 83 10.32 13.15 -11.85
N GLY A 84 10.90 12.14 -11.21
CA GLY A 84 11.11 10.82 -11.81
C GLY A 84 9.81 10.02 -11.88
N ASP A 85 9.91 8.77 -12.30
CA ASP A 85 8.78 7.87 -12.41
C ASP A 85 7.99 7.76 -11.11
N ASN A 86 6.68 7.68 -11.25
CA ASN A 86 5.78 7.55 -10.10
C ASN A 86 4.69 6.52 -10.37
N SER A 87 4.23 5.89 -9.31
CA SER A 87 3.08 4.98 -9.36
C SER A 87 2.30 4.98 -8.06
N VAL A 88 1.01 4.67 -8.18
CA VAL A 88 0.13 4.43 -7.03
C VAL A 88 -0.38 2.99 -7.09
N VAL A 89 -0.25 2.29 -5.98
CA VAL A 89 -0.88 0.98 -5.77
C VAL A 89 -1.94 1.14 -4.70
N SER A 90 -3.17 0.75 -5.05
CA SER A 90 -4.29 0.71 -4.11
C SER A 90 -4.79 -0.71 -4.02
N SER A 91 -4.23 -1.44 -3.08
CA SER A 91 -4.71 -2.75 -2.65
C SER A 91 -4.76 -2.77 -1.12
N GLU A 92 -5.47 -3.72 -0.53
CA GLU A 92 -5.70 -3.67 0.91
C GLU A 92 -4.47 -4.10 1.72
N ALA A 93 -3.87 -5.25 1.43
CA ALA A 93 -2.85 -5.82 2.32
C ALA A 93 -1.41 -5.76 1.76
N ASP A 94 -1.22 -5.87 0.46
CA ASP A 94 0.10 -6.03 -0.16
C ASP A 94 0.68 -4.76 -0.79
N ALA A 95 -0.09 -3.66 -0.84
CA ALA A 95 0.30 -2.43 -1.52
C ALA A 95 1.66 -1.88 -1.03
N GLY A 96 1.88 -1.88 0.27
CA GLY A 96 3.14 -1.39 0.86
C GLY A 96 4.36 -2.17 0.40
N VAL A 97 4.29 -3.49 0.41
CA VAL A 97 5.38 -4.35 -0.09
C VAL A 97 5.56 -4.19 -1.60
N ARG A 98 4.46 -4.03 -2.33
CA ARG A 98 4.46 -3.87 -3.78
C ARG A 98 5.20 -2.62 -4.23
N VAL A 99 4.90 -1.47 -3.64
CA VAL A 99 5.59 -0.22 -4.00
C VAL A 99 7.07 -0.24 -3.66
N VAL A 100 7.47 -0.94 -2.60
CA VAL A 100 8.90 -1.17 -2.30
C VAL A 100 9.55 -2.02 -3.39
N ALA A 101 8.91 -3.11 -3.82
CA ALA A 101 9.43 -3.97 -4.86
C ALA A 101 9.52 -3.27 -6.22
N ASP A 102 8.49 -2.48 -6.59
CA ASP A 102 8.46 -1.71 -7.83
C ASP A 102 9.59 -0.66 -7.84
N ALA A 103 9.78 0.06 -6.74
CA ALA A 103 10.87 1.02 -6.57
C ALA A 103 12.25 0.35 -6.68
N VAL A 104 12.46 -0.79 -6.01
CA VAL A 104 13.69 -1.57 -6.11
C VAL A 104 13.93 -2.04 -7.54
N GLY A 105 12.87 -2.50 -8.23
CA GLY A 105 12.95 -2.89 -9.63
C GLY A 105 13.42 -1.75 -10.54
N ALA A 106 12.85 -0.54 -10.40
CA ALA A 106 13.24 0.64 -11.17
C ALA A 106 14.70 1.05 -10.92
N LEU A 107 15.13 1.02 -9.65
CA LEU A 107 16.53 1.28 -9.29
C LEU A 107 17.50 0.26 -9.90
N ARG A 108 17.17 -1.04 -9.85
CA ARG A 108 18.00 -2.11 -10.41
C ARG A 108 18.11 -2.05 -11.94
N ARG A 109 17.06 -1.59 -12.63
CA ARG A 109 17.08 -1.37 -14.08
C ARG A 109 17.80 -0.07 -14.48
N GLY A 110 18.22 0.76 -13.52
CA GLY A 110 18.89 2.03 -13.79
C GLY A 110 17.95 3.13 -14.32
N GLU A 111 16.65 2.97 -14.17
CA GLU A 111 15.64 3.96 -14.57
C GLU A 111 15.62 5.17 -13.62
N LEU A 112 16.02 4.93 -12.38
CA LEU A 112 16.07 5.93 -11.32
C LEU A 112 17.41 5.85 -10.57
N ALA A 113 17.85 6.99 -10.02
CA ALA A 113 18.99 7.04 -9.11
C ALA A 113 18.58 6.86 -7.65
N ALA A 114 17.38 7.30 -7.29
CA ALA A 114 16.79 7.16 -5.96
C ALA A 114 15.27 7.02 -6.07
N ALA A 115 14.65 6.48 -5.03
CA ALA A 115 13.20 6.35 -4.96
C ALA A 115 12.69 6.56 -3.53
N LEU A 116 11.49 7.11 -3.43
CA LEU A 116 10.70 7.14 -2.20
C LEU A 116 9.57 6.12 -2.33
N ALA A 117 9.52 5.14 -1.44
CA ALA A 117 8.40 4.24 -1.29
C ALA A 117 7.60 4.65 -0.05
N VAL A 118 6.33 4.99 -0.24
CA VAL A 118 5.46 5.56 0.80
C VAL A 118 4.24 4.67 0.98
N GLY A 119 3.90 4.38 2.22
CA GLY A 119 2.64 3.72 2.58
C GLY A 119 1.81 4.62 3.47
N VAL A 120 0.52 4.70 3.19
CA VAL A 120 -0.45 5.45 3.99
C VAL A 120 -1.66 4.56 4.28
N ALA A 121 -2.10 4.56 5.52
CA ALA A 121 -3.37 3.95 5.93
C ALA A 121 -4.24 5.02 6.58
N ASP A 122 -5.49 5.12 6.13
CA ASP A 122 -6.54 5.94 6.73
C ASP A 122 -7.79 5.07 6.92
N HIS A 123 -7.81 4.33 8.02
CA HIS A 123 -8.95 3.47 8.36
C HIS A 123 -9.85 4.09 9.44
N VAL A 124 -9.62 5.35 9.82
CA VAL A 124 -10.45 6.05 10.80
C VAL A 124 -11.50 6.94 10.14
N CYS A 125 -11.49 7.07 8.82
CA CYS A 125 -12.52 7.79 8.07
C CYS A 125 -13.89 7.07 8.12
N LEU A 126 -14.97 7.81 7.89
CA LEU A 126 -16.35 7.30 8.01
C LEU A 126 -16.60 6.09 7.09
N GLY A 127 -16.07 6.10 5.87
CA GLY A 127 -16.20 4.99 4.92
C GLY A 127 -15.52 3.72 5.42
N ALA A 128 -14.31 3.83 5.95
CA ALA A 128 -13.57 2.69 6.52
C ALA A 128 -14.27 2.11 7.76
N LEU A 129 -14.76 2.97 8.65
CA LEU A 129 -15.55 2.58 9.83
C LEU A 129 -16.83 1.82 9.43
N ALA A 130 -17.54 2.32 8.40
CA ALA A 130 -18.74 1.66 7.90
C ALA A 130 -18.41 0.28 7.30
N ARG A 131 -17.34 0.17 6.51
CA ARG A 131 -16.89 -1.13 5.94
C ARG A 131 -16.48 -2.12 7.03
N ALA A 132 -15.71 -1.69 8.03
CA ALA A 132 -15.30 -2.54 9.14
C ALA A 132 -16.53 -3.07 9.91
N ARG A 133 -17.52 -2.18 10.15
CA ARG A 133 -18.77 -2.58 10.80
C ARG A 133 -19.58 -3.58 9.98
N LEU A 134 -19.57 -3.47 8.65
CA LEU A 134 -20.24 -4.43 7.76
C LEU A 134 -19.50 -5.77 7.70
N ARG A 135 -18.18 -5.77 7.76
CA ARG A 135 -17.36 -6.99 7.83
C ARG A 135 -17.50 -7.72 9.16
N ALA A 136 -17.83 -7.00 10.23
CA ALA A 136 -18.07 -7.55 11.58
C ALA A 136 -16.95 -8.48 12.06
N VAL A 137 -15.69 -8.15 11.83
CA VAL A 137 -14.53 -8.92 12.31
C VAL A 137 -14.32 -8.61 13.80
N PRO A 138 -14.51 -9.57 14.69
CA PRO A 138 -14.34 -9.35 16.14
C PRO A 138 -12.88 -8.96 16.47
N GLY A 139 -12.72 -7.89 17.25
CA GLY A 139 -11.41 -7.47 17.74
C GLY A 139 -10.58 -6.66 16.72
N GLU A 140 -11.11 -6.35 15.55
CA GLU A 140 -10.44 -5.45 14.60
C GLU A 140 -10.34 -4.03 15.19
N THR A 141 -9.12 -3.54 15.31
CA THR A 141 -8.84 -2.15 15.71
C THR A 141 -8.39 -1.39 14.49
N LEU A 142 -9.16 -0.39 14.12
CA LEU A 142 -8.82 0.49 12.99
C LEU A 142 -7.80 1.53 13.42
N GLY A 143 -6.87 1.83 12.54
CA GLY A 143 -5.83 2.82 12.77
C GLY A 143 -5.56 3.67 11.54
N GLU A 144 -4.79 4.73 11.74
CA GLU A 144 -4.25 5.54 10.66
C GLU A 144 -2.74 5.68 10.85
N GLY A 145 -2.03 5.85 9.76
CA GLY A 145 -0.58 6.02 9.83
C GLY A 145 0.04 6.16 8.45
N ALA A 146 1.29 6.58 8.45
CA ALA A 146 2.08 6.66 7.24
C ALA A 146 3.53 6.30 7.53
N GLY A 147 4.18 5.67 6.55
CA GLY A 147 5.59 5.35 6.58
C GLY A 147 6.23 5.63 5.22
N ALA A 148 7.51 5.97 5.24
CA ALA A 148 8.26 6.20 4.02
C ALA A 148 9.66 5.60 4.10
N LEU A 149 10.10 4.97 3.02
CA LEU A 149 11.44 4.47 2.83
C LEU A 149 12.12 5.24 1.70
N ALA A 150 13.34 5.70 1.96
CA ALA A 150 14.22 6.25 0.94
C ALA A 150 15.14 5.12 0.45
N LEU A 151 15.11 4.83 -0.84
CA LEU A 151 15.78 3.71 -1.48
C LEU A 151 16.75 4.20 -2.53
N GLU A 152 17.92 3.60 -2.58
CA GLU A 152 18.91 3.78 -3.64
C GLU A 152 19.86 2.57 -3.70
N LEU A 153 20.63 2.46 -4.75
CA LEU A 153 21.65 1.41 -4.83
C LEU A 153 22.75 1.67 -3.79
N GLU A 154 23.25 0.61 -3.14
CA GLU A 154 24.30 0.71 -2.11
C GLU A 154 25.52 1.50 -2.59
N ALA A 155 25.97 1.25 -3.83
CA ALA A 155 27.12 1.96 -4.38
C ALA A 155 26.89 3.48 -4.46
N SER A 156 25.67 3.91 -4.82
CA SER A 156 25.29 5.33 -4.85
C SER A 156 25.29 5.95 -3.45
N ALA A 157 24.65 5.27 -2.49
CA ALA A 157 24.60 5.73 -1.09
C ALA A 157 26.01 5.93 -0.54
N ARG A 158 26.86 4.92 -0.69
CA ARG A 158 28.26 4.97 -0.21
C ARG A 158 29.08 6.06 -0.90
N ALA A 159 28.92 6.25 -2.22
CA ALA A 159 29.61 7.31 -2.96
C ALA A 159 29.23 8.71 -2.45
N ARG A 160 28.02 8.89 -1.94
CA ARG A 160 27.53 10.14 -1.33
C ARG A 160 27.86 10.25 0.18
N GLY A 161 28.53 9.25 0.76
CA GLY A 161 28.86 9.21 2.19
C GLY A 161 27.67 8.90 3.08
N VAL A 162 26.63 8.25 2.55
CA VAL A 162 25.45 7.81 3.30
C VAL A 162 25.57 6.32 3.61
N LEU A 163 25.36 5.95 4.87
CA LEU A 163 25.37 4.55 5.29
C LEU A 163 23.93 4.02 5.25
N PRO A 164 23.67 2.90 4.54
CA PRO A 164 22.36 2.27 4.54
C PRO A 164 21.99 1.76 5.94
N HIS A 165 20.73 1.88 6.33
CA HIS A 165 20.20 1.28 7.56
C HIS A 165 19.90 -0.20 7.39
N ALA A 166 19.47 -0.60 6.18
CA ALA A 166 19.12 -1.97 5.81
C ALA A 166 19.20 -2.14 4.28
N PHE A 167 19.09 -3.38 3.84
CA PHE A 167 19.06 -3.73 2.41
C PHE A 167 17.79 -4.51 2.06
N VAL A 168 17.14 -4.13 0.97
CA VAL A 168 16.07 -4.93 0.35
C VAL A 168 16.74 -5.89 -0.63
N THR A 169 16.82 -7.15 -0.27
CA THR A 169 17.55 -8.16 -1.04
C THR A 169 16.65 -8.97 -1.95
N GLY A 170 15.36 -9.11 -1.63
CA GLY A 170 14.40 -9.82 -2.46
C GLY A 170 12.96 -9.47 -2.10
N ALA A 171 12.07 -9.64 -3.05
CA ALA A 171 10.62 -9.52 -2.90
C ALA A 171 9.94 -10.72 -3.58
N GLY A 172 8.82 -11.16 -3.05
CA GLY A 172 8.08 -12.29 -3.60
C GLY A 172 6.58 -12.05 -3.58
N PHE A 173 5.94 -12.42 -4.67
CA PHE A 173 4.49 -12.33 -4.84
C PHE A 173 3.96 -13.66 -5.33
N ALA A 174 2.76 -14.01 -4.90
CA ALA A 174 2.04 -15.16 -5.41
C ALA A 174 0.62 -14.77 -5.76
N PHE A 175 0.18 -15.24 -6.92
CA PHE A 175 -1.21 -15.08 -7.34
C PHE A 175 -1.99 -16.36 -7.04
N GLU A 176 -3.20 -16.21 -6.54
CA GLU A 176 -4.15 -17.28 -6.29
C GLU A 176 -5.46 -17.01 -7.04
N ARG A 177 -5.85 -17.97 -7.88
CA ARG A 177 -6.99 -17.78 -8.79
C ARG A 177 -8.35 -17.79 -8.10
N SER A 178 -8.47 -18.56 -7.02
CA SER A 178 -9.73 -18.73 -6.28
C SER A 178 -9.39 -19.03 -4.82
N PRO A 179 -9.25 -18.01 -3.99
CA PRO A 179 -9.03 -18.23 -2.56
C PRO A 179 -10.25 -18.95 -1.98
N VAL A 180 -9.99 -19.98 -1.17
CA VAL A 180 -11.03 -20.79 -0.53
C VAL A 180 -11.58 -20.07 0.72
N GLY A 181 -11.05 -18.90 1.07
CA GLY A 181 -11.39 -18.18 2.28
C GLY A 181 -11.24 -16.66 2.11
N PRO A 182 -11.38 -15.90 3.19
CA PRO A 182 -11.31 -14.44 3.17
C PRO A 182 -9.89 -13.86 3.00
N GLY A 183 -8.87 -14.69 2.82
CA GLY A 183 -7.48 -14.32 2.66
C GLY A 183 -6.72 -15.30 1.77
N PRO A 184 -5.39 -15.10 1.59
CA PRO A 184 -4.55 -16.01 0.82
C PRO A 184 -4.43 -17.38 1.53
N SER A 185 -4.31 -18.46 0.74
CA SER A 185 -4.02 -19.79 1.28
C SER A 185 -2.60 -19.88 1.83
N SER A 186 -2.33 -20.87 2.69
CA SER A 186 -0.99 -21.18 3.18
C SER A 186 -0.01 -21.47 2.06
N ASP A 187 -0.46 -22.13 0.98
CA ASP A 187 0.35 -22.38 -0.22
C ASP A 187 0.74 -21.06 -0.94
N ALA A 188 -0.20 -20.14 -1.13
CA ALA A 188 0.09 -18.85 -1.77
C ALA A 188 1.10 -18.04 -0.94
N ILE A 189 0.91 -17.98 0.37
CA ILE A 189 1.85 -17.35 1.31
C ILE A 189 3.23 -18.02 1.19
N GLY A 190 3.27 -19.34 1.22
CA GLY A 190 4.49 -20.12 1.11
C GLY A 190 5.24 -19.84 -0.18
N ARG A 191 4.55 -19.81 -1.31
CA ARG A 191 5.14 -19.47 -2.61
C ARG A 191 5.72 -18.05 -2.66
N ALA A 192 5.02 -17.07 -2.09
CA ALA A 192 5.51 -15.70 -2.02
C ALA A 192 6.79 -15.59 -1.18
N VAL A 193 6.82 -16.22 -0.01
CA VAL A 193 8.01 -16.26 0.86
C VAL A 193 9.19 -16.93 0.17
N LEU A 194 8.98 -18.10 -0.43
CA LEU A 194 10.03 -18.80 -1.14
C LEU A 194 10.55 -18.03 -2.35
N ALA A 195 9.68 -17.31 -3.08
CA ALA A 195 10.10 -16.44 -4.18
C ALA A 195 11.01 -15.31 -3.69
N ALA A 196 10.66 -14.65 -2.57
CA ALA A 196 11.48 -13.61 -1.96
C ALA A 196 12.85 -14.12 -1.50
N LEU A 197 12.89 -15.30 -0.87
CA LEU A 197 14.12 -15.93 -0.42
C LEU A 197 15.01 -16.34 -1.60
N ASN A 198 14.41 -16.88 -2.65
CA ASN A 198 15.14 -17.27 -3.87
C ASN A 198 15.76 -16.05 -4.55
N GLU A 199 15.02 -14.94 -4.68
CA GLU A 199 15.55 -13.68 -5.24
C GLU A 199 16.71 -13.15 -4.38
N ALA A 200 16.60 -13.27 -3.06
CA ALA A 200 17.63 -12.87 -2.12
C ALA A 200 18.86 -13.81 -2.08
N GLY A 201 18.80 -14.98 -2.75
CA GLY A 201 19.82 -16.03 -2.63
C GLY A 201 19.91 -16.60 -1.22
N ARG A 202 18.78 -16.70 -0.52
CA ARG A 202 18.65 -17.14 0.88
C ARG A 202 17.75 -18.36 1.01
N THR A 203 17.80 -18.97 2.17
CA THR A 203 16.97 -20.11 2.56
C THR A 203 16.17 -19.77 3.83
N THR A 204 15.22 -20.60 4.18
CA THR A 204 14.43 -20.41 5.42
C THR A 204 15.29 -20.43 6.69
N THR A 205 16.47 -21.07 6.65
CA THR A 205 17.41 -21.11 7.79
C THR A 205 18.18 -19.80 7.99
N ASP A 206 18.19 -18.93 6.98
CA ASP A 206 18.86 -17.62 7.05
C ASP A 206 17.94 -16.55 7.68
N VAL A 207 16.68 -16.87 7.91
CA VAL A 207 15.69 -15.94 8.44
C VAL A 207 15.75 -15.92 9.96
N ALA A 208 16.14 -14.79 10.53
CA ALA A 208 16.19 -14.60 11.98
C ALA A 208 14.89 -14.05 12.56
N LEU A 209 14.16 -13.25 11.79
CA LEU A 209 12.92 -12.59 12.23
C LEU A 209 11.89 -12.59 11.11
N LEU A 210 10.65 -12.91 11.48
CA LEU A 210 9.44 -12.76 10.64
C LEU A 210 8.56 -11.68 11.24
N LEU A 211 8.16 -10.72 10.43
CA LEU A 211 7.09 -9.78 10.74
C LEU A 211 5.82 -10.28 10.04
N VAL A 212 4.77 -10.47 10.80
CA VAL A 212 3.51 -11.07 10.32
C VAL A 212 2.32 -10.27 10.83
N GLU A 213 1.22 -10.27 10.10
CA GLU A 213 -0.02 -9.64 10.58
C GLU A 213 -0.66 -10.42 11.73
N GLY A 214 -0.40 -11.72 11.81
CA GLY A 214 -0.88 -12.57 12.91
C GLY A 214 -2.38 -12.89 12.86
N THR A 215 -3.04 -12.60 11.76
CA THR A 215 -4.51 -12.58 11.68
C THR A 215 -5.14 -13.86 11.18
N GLY A 216 -4.36 -14.87 10.74
CA GLY A 216 -4.95 -16.00 10.03
C GLY A 216 -4.35 -17.36 10.35
N VAL A 217 -5.22 -18.39 10.28
CA VAL A 217 -4.83 -19.82 10.38
C VAL A 217 -3.89 -20.20 9.23
N GLU A 218 -4.13 -19.66 8.04
CA GLU A 218 -3.33 -19.91 6.84
C GLU A 218 -1.90 -19.37 6.97
N GLU A 219 -1.74 -18.16 7.51
CA GLU A 219 -0.42 -17.59 7.80
C GLU A 219 0.34 -18.43 8.83
N ALA A 220 -0.33 -18.83 9.92
CA ALA A 220 0.26 -19.68 10.94
C ALA A 220 0.65 -21.06 10.39
N THR A 221 -0.12 -21.58 9.43
CA THR A 221 0.15 -22.85 8.74
C THR A 221 1.38 -22.72 7.83
N ALA A 222 1.39 -21.73 6.94
CA ALA A 222 2.54 -21.46 6.05
C ALA A 222 3.84 -21.29 6.85
N ARG A 223 3.79 -20.52 7.92
CA ARG A 223 4.94 -20.31 8.80
C ARG A 223 5.44 -21.62 9.38
N ARG A 224 4.56 -22.48 9.86
CA ARG A 224 4.91 -23.78 10.46
C ARG A 224 5.51 -24.73 9.45
N GLU A 225 4.98 -24.73 8.23
CA GLU A 225 5.46 -25.56 7.12
C GLU A 225 6.85 -25.11 6.64
N LEU A 226 7.08 -23.81 6.53
CA LEU A 226 8.33 -23.26 6.00
C LEU A 226 9.46 -23.23 7.04
N PHE A 227 9.16 -22.90 8.28
CA PHE A 227 10.16 -22.62 9.30
C PHE A 227 10.17 -23.64 10.46
N GLY A 228 9.18 -24.54 10.53
CA GLY A 228 9.06 -25.56 11.59
C GLY A 228 8.81 -24.96 12.98
N ALA A 229 8.94 -25.80 14.01
CA ALA A 229 8.71 -25.40 15.41
C ALA A 229 9.87 -24.55 16.01
N ARG A 230 11.04 -24.52 15.39
CA ARG A 230 12.25 -23.82 15.85
C ARG A 230 12.67 -22.70 14.89
N GLY A 231 11.76 -22.22 14.05
CA GLY A 231 12.07 -21.20 13.06
C GLY A 231 12.39 -19.82 13.64
N ALA A 232 12.49 -18.83 12.74
CA ALA A 232 12.75 -17.44 13.05
C ALA A 232 11.88 -16.90 14.19
N SER A 233 12.41 -15.94 14.94
CA SER A 233 11.59 -15.16 15.88
C SER A 233 10.43 -14.51 15.13
N VAL A 234 9.26 -14.48 15.75
CA VAL A 234 8.05 -13.92 15.13
C VAL A 234 7.63 -12.69 15.90
N ALA A 235 7.43 -11.59 15.18
CA ALA A 235 6.76 -10.41 15.69
C ALA A 235 5.47 -10.18 14.92
N VAL A 236 4.39 -9.95 15.63
CA VAL A 236 3.09 -9.55 15.06
C VAL A 236 3.05 -8.03 15.02
N VAL A 237 2.67 -7.47 13.88
CA VAL A 237 2.56 -6.04 13.63
C VAL A 237 1.13 -5.62 13.34
#